data_102b68d60178ae384804daa5bdd9c562
#
_entry.id   102b68d60178ae384804daa5bdd9c562
#
_cell.length_a   1.000
_cell.length_b   1.000
_cell.length_c   1.000
_cell.angle_alpha   90.00
_cell.angle_beta   90.00
_cell.angle_gamma   90.00
#
_symmetry.space_group_name_H-M   'P 1'
#
loop_
_entity.id
_entity.type
_entity.pdbx_description
1 polymer ?
#
loop_
_entity_poly.entity_id
_entity_poly.type
_entity_poly.pdbx_seq_one_letter_code
_entity_poly.pdbx_strand_id
1 'polypeptide(L)'
;MTIVAEAVDLSHTYPGGVQALKNVNLSLSKGTRVAIVGQNGSGKTTLSKHFNGLLRPTTGKILINGIDAKNKTTGELAQSVGYVFQNPNYQLFSKTVREEIEFGLKNIGLQGEELRKRLIEALEIFDLKPLANKQPLSFSSGIRKIVALASVYAMHPPILFLDEPTTGQDHPGKEKIGQLLLTMANEGHTIVVITHDMNFVAKYVERVIVMAQGEIIKDGTPREIFSDYAVMEKAHIQPPQVFSLARSLASYGIQKDVLTPLEMAENILQRGLI
;
A
#
# COMPACT_ATOMS: atom_id res chain seq x y z
N MET A 1 17.04 -3.10 -12.57
CA MET A 1 16.29 -2.60 -11.40
C MET A 1 16.76 -3.35 -10.17
N THR A 2 17.00 -2.68 -9.03
CA THR A 2 17.47 -3.33 -7.79
C THR A 2 16.27 -3.92 -7.06
N ILE A 3 16.27 -5.23 -6.79
CA ILE A 3 15.24 -5.90 -5.99
C ILE A 3 15.52 -5.63 -4.51
N VAL A 4 14.50 -5.20 -3.78
CA VAL A 4 14.58 -4.87 -2.34
C VAL A 4 13.82 -5.83 -1.45
N ALA A 5 12.81 -6.54 -1.97
CA ALA A 5 12.12 -7.59 -1.24
C ALA A 5 11.62 -8.68 -2.17
N GLU A 6 11.63 -9.94 -1.69
CA GLU A 6 11.18 -11.09 -2.47
C GLU A 6 10.44 -12.10 -1.58
N ALA A 7 9.39 -12.68 -2.13
CA ALA A 7 8.81 -13.94 -1.67
C ALA A 7 9.23 -15.03 -2.66
N VAL A 8 9.80 -16.12 -2.17
CA VAL A 8 10.29 -17.24 -2.98
C VAL A 8 9.60 -18.52 -2.52
N ASP A 9 8.80 -19.11 -3.41
CA ASP A 9 8.01 -20.33 -3.20
C ASP A 9 7.20 -20.30 -1.88
N LEU A 10 6.69 -19.10 -1.55
CA LEU A 10 6.07 -18.81 -0.27
C LEU A 10 4.72 -19.51 -0.14
N SER A 11 4.60 -20.39 0.85
CA SER A 11 3.31 -20.93 1.27
C SER A 11 3.07 -20.68 2.76
N HIS A 12 1.81 -20.49 3.12
CA HIS A 12 1.41 -20.28 4.50
C HIS A 12 0.09 -20.97 4.81
N THR A 13 0.12 -21.82 5.84
CA THR A 13 -1.06 -22.48 6.40
C THR A 13 -1.24 -22.03 7.85
N TYR A 14 -2.40 -21.48 8.16
CA TYR A 14 -2.74 -21.08 9.53
C TYR A 14 -2.96 -22.29 10.45
N PRO A 15 -2.79 -22.14 11.78
CA PRO A 15 -3.28 -23.13 12.71
C PRO A 15 -4.77 -23.41 12.44
N GLY A 16 -5.13 -24.68 12.26
CA GLY A 16 -6.49 -25.09 11.84
C GLY A 16 -6.58 -25.50 10.36
N GLY A 17 -5.46 -25.50 9.61
CA GLY A 17 -5.36 -26.15 8.30
C GLY A 17 -5.74 -25.26 7.10
N VAL A 18 -6.12 -24.03 7.31
CA VAL A 18 -6.44 -23.10 6.19
C VAL A 18 -5.17 -22.64 5.49
N GLN A 19 -4.95 -23.11 4.26
CA GLN A 19 -3.85 -22.68 3.42
C GLN A 19 -4.18 -21.32 2.77
N ALA A 20 -3.57 -20.25 3.28
CA ALA A 20 -3.82 -18.88 2.86
C ALA A 20 -2.91 -18.42 1.71
N LEU A 21 -1.74 -19.02 1.55
CA LEU A 21 -0.81 -18.78 0.44
C LEU A 21 -0.31 -20.09 -0.13
N LYS A 22 -0.16 -20.13 -1.47
CA LYS A 22 0.22 -21.34 -2.23
C LYS A 22 1.32 -20.97 -3.21
N ASN A 23 2.56 -21.36 -2.90
CA ASN A 23 3.71 -21.20 -3.78
C ASN A 23 3.84 -19.81 -4.43
N VAL A 24 3.68 -18.75 -3.63
CA VAL A 24 3.72 -17.37 -4.10
C VAL A 24 5.16 -16.95 -4.38
N ASN A 25 5.39 -16.45 -5.59
CA ASN A 25 6.65 -15.84 -6.01
C ASN A 25 6.37 -14.37 -6.36
N LEU A 26 7.08 -13.45 -5.70
CA LEU A 26 6.95 -12.01 -5.90
C LEU A 26 8.28 -11.32 -5.66
N SER A 27 8.69 -10.44 -6.57
CA SER A 27 9.82 -9.53 -6.38
C SER A 27 9.37 -8.08 -6.41
N LEU A 28 9.91 -7.27 -5.49
CA LEU A 28 9.63 -5.84 -5.40
C LEU A 28 10.90 -5.06 -5.72
N SER A 29 10.82 -4.15 -6.69
CA SER A 29 11.93 -3.31 -7.11
C SER A 29 11.97 -2.00 -6.31
N LYS A 30 13.18 -1.45 -6.11
CA LYS A 30 13.38 -0.17 -5.43
C LYS A 30 12.64 0.96 -6.16
N GLY A 31 11.96 1.81 -5.39
CA GLY A 31 11.29 3.02 -5.87
C GLY A 31 9.99 2.77 -6.63
N THR A 32 9.46 1.53 -6.62
CA THR A 32 8.21 1.22 -7.32
C THR A 32 6.98 1.39 -6.43
N ARG A 33 5.85 1.73 -7.08
CA ARG A 33 4.51 1.78 -6.46
C ARG A 33 3.69 0.59 -6.96
N VAL A 34 3.46 -0.36 -6.07
CA VAL A 34 2.80 -1.64 -6.37
C VAL A 34 1.47 -1.71 -5.63
N ALA A 35 0.40 -2.14 -6.29
CA ALA A 35 -0.83 -2.54 -5.61
C ALA A 35 -0.94 -4.06 -5.55
N ILE A 36 -1.40 -4.59 -4.43
CA ILE A 36 -1.85 -5.97 -4.29
C ILE A 36 -3.37 -5.94 -4.18
N VAL A 37 -4.06 -6.49 -5.18
CA VAL A 37 -5.51 -6.46 -5.31
C VAL A 37 -6.12 -7.85 -5.39
N GLY A 38 -7.44 -7.98 -5.16
CA GLY A 38 -8.18 -9.25 -5.18
C GLY A 38 -9.27 -9.26 -4.12
N GLN A 39 -10.16 -10.25 -4.16
CA GLN A 39 -11.26 -10.38 -3.21
C GLN A 39 -10.78 -10.56 -1.75
N ASN A 40 -11.70 -10.36 -0.81
CA ASN A 40 -11.45 -10.67 0.60
C ASN A 40 -11.13 -12.16 0.76
N GLY A 41 -10.12 -12.47 1.58
CA GLY A 41 -9.65 -13.85 1.75
C GLY A 41 -8.71 -14.36 0.65
N SER A 42 -8.34 -13.57 -0.35
CA SER A 42 -7.40 -14.01 -1.42
C SER A 42 -5.93 -14.15 -0.97
N GLY A 43 -5.59 -13.76 0.27
CA GLY A 43 -4.23 -13.91 0.82
C GLY A 43 -3.41 -12.60 0.89
N LYS A 44 -3.92 -11.45 0.43
CA LYS A 44 -3.18 -10.17 0.36
C LYS A 44 -2.52 -9.73 1.68
N THR A 45 -3.33 -9.61 2.73
CA THR A 45 -2.85 -9.23 4.08
C THR A 45 -1.93 -10.32 4.67
N THR A 46 -2.18 -11.60 4.36
CA THR A 46 -1.30 -12.69 4.76
C THR A 46 0.06 -12.54 4.09
N LEU A 47 0.10 -12.31 2.78
CA LEU A 47 1.32 -12.09 2.02
C LEU A 47 2.12 -10.90 2.57
N SER A 48 1.48 -9.74 2.75
CA SER A 48 2.15 -8.54 3.24
C SER A 48 2.75 -8.70 4.65
N LYS A 49 2.07 -9.43 5.54
CA LYS A 49 2.55 -9.71 6.91
C LYS A 49 3.78 -10.61 6.97
N HIS A 50 4.14 -11.29 5.91
CA HIS A 50 5.40 -12.04 5.86
C HIS A 50 6.60 -11.12 5.65
N PHE A 51 6.45 -10.02 4.90
CA PHE A 51 7.55 -9.08 4.64
C PHE A 51 7.99 -8.30 5.88
N ASN A 52 7.08 -8.03 6.80
CA ASN A 52 7.41 -7.36 8.08
C ASN A 52 7.68 -8.32 9.25
N GLY A 53 7.65 -9.64 8.99
CA GLY A 53 7.93 -10.68 9.98
C GLY A 53 6.81 -10.93 11.01
N LEU A 54 5.62 -10.36 10.82
CA LEU A 54 4.44 -10.67 11.67
C LEU A 54 3.92 -12.08 11.45
N LEU A 55 4.14 -12.64 10.25
CA LEU A 55 3.90 -14.04 9.94
C LEU A 55 5.20 -14.69 9.45
N ARG A 56 5.34 -15.98 9.72
CA ARG A 56 6.46 -16.79 9.23
C ARG A 56 5.95 -17.77 8.17
N PRO A 57 6.72 -18.00 7.10
CA PRO A 57 6.38 -18.99 6.09
C PRO A 57 6.20 -20.39 6.67
N THR A 58 5.23 -21.15 6.16
CA THR A 58 5.18 -22.60 6.38
C THR A 58 6.23 -23.28 5.50
N THR A 59 6.34 -22.86 4.23
CA THR A 59 7.39 -23.26 3.30
C THR A 59 7.81 -22.04 2.47
N GLY A 60 8.98 -22.12 1.85
CA GLY A 60 9.57 -21.00 1.12
C GLY A 60 10.25 -19.98 2.04
N LYS A 61 10.52 -18.80 1.53
CA LYS A 61 11.25 -17.74 2.27
C LYS A 61 10.87 -16.33 1.82
N ILE A 62 11.16 -15.37 2.69
CA ILE A 62 11.13 -13.93 2.39
C ILE A 62 12.57 -13.40 2.44
N LEU A 63 12.98 -12.68 1.41
CA LEU A 63 14.24 -11.96 1.36
C LEU A 63 13.99 -10.46 1.43
N ILE A 64 14.69 -9.77 2.33
CA ILE A 64 14.73 -8.30 2.40
C ILE A 64 16.17 -7.87 2.13
N ASN A 65 16.38 -7.09 1.06
CA ASN A 65 17.71 -6.72 0.57
C ASN A 65 18.65 -7.95 0.41
N GLY A 66 18.11 -9.07 -0.09
CA GLY A 66 18.83 -10.33 -0.29
C GLY A 66 19.06 -11.17 0.99
N ILE A 67 18.64 -10.68 2.17
CA ILE A 67 18.80 -11.37 3.47
C ILE A 67 17.52 -12.08 3.84
N ASP A 68 17.61 -13.35 4.25
CA ASP A 68 16.45 -14.13 4.69
C ASP A 68 15.85 -13.54 5.98
N ALA A 69 14.59 -13.13 5.89
CA ALA A 69 13.83 -12.55 7.01
C ALA A 69 13.61 -13.54 8.18
N LYS A 70 13.78 -14.85 7.95
CA LYS A 70 13.61 -15.88 9.00
C LYS A 70 14.51 -15.64 10.20
N ASN A 71 15.71 -15.11 9.97
CA ASN A 71 16.73 -14.89 10.98
C ASN A 71 16.65 -13.50 11.65
N LYS A 72 15.63 -12.70 11.33
CA LYS A 72 15.42 -11.36 11.85
C LYS A 72 14.19 -11.31 12.73
N THR A 73 14.26 -10.52 13.78
CA THR A 73 13.09 -10.16 14.61
C THR A 73 12.20 -9.16 13.85
N THR A 74 10.94 -9.04 14.24
CA THR A 74 10.03 -8.02 13.69
C THR A 74 10.57 -6.60 13.92
N GLY A 75 11.21 -6.33 15.06
CA GLY A 75 11.84 -5.04 15.36
C GLY A 75 13.00 -4.70 14.43
N GLU A 76 13.86 -5.67 14.07
CA GLU A 76 14.93 -5.49 13.11
C GLU A 76 14.38 -5.26 11.68
N LEU A 77 13.32 -5.99 11.32
CA LEU A 77 12.67 -5.82 10.01
C LEU A 77 11.96 -4.47 9.89
N ALA A 78 11.45 -3.90 11.00
CA ALA A 78 10.79 -2.60 11.01
C ALA A 78 11.70 -1.44 10.57
N GLN A 79 13.01 -1.58 10.66
CA GLN A 79 13.98 -0.61 10.10
C GLN A 79 13.99 -0.60 8.56
N SER A 80 13.61 -1.70 7.93
CA SER A 80 13.59 -1.85 6.46
C SER A 80 12.20 -1.85 5.88
N VAL A 81 11.21 -2.34 6.64
CA VAL A 81 9.83 -2.55 6.18
C VAL A 81 8.86 -1.91 7.15
N GLY A 82 8.37 -0.74 6.80
CA GLY A 82 7.25 -0.09 7.49
C GLY A 82 5.92 -0.75 7.14
N TYR A 83 5.00 -0.81 8.09
CA TYR A 83 3.67 -1.38 7.89
C TYR A 83 2.59 -0.55 8.54
N VAL A 84 1.57 -0.17 7.77
CA VAL A 84 0.37 0.53 8.26
C VAL A 84 -0.80 -0.44 8.21
N PHE A 85 -1.39 -0.74 9.37
CA PHE A 85 -2.48 -1.69 9.49
C PHE A 85 -3.80 -1.15 8.96
N GLN A 86 -4.65 -2.04 8.43
CA GLN A 86 -6.00 -1.72 7.99
C GLN A 86 -6.82 -1.05 9.10
N ASN A 87 -6.80 -1.61 10.30
CA ASN A 87 -7.43 -1.01 11.48
C ASN A 87 -6.37 -0.28 12.32
N PRO A 88 -6.40 1.06 12.38
CA PRO A 88 -5.40 1.83 13.12
C PRO A 88 -5.40 1.55 14.64
N ASN A 89 -6.49 0.98 15.20
CA ASN A 89 -6.54 0.63 16.62
C ASN A 89 -5.57 -0.50 17.01
N TYR A 90 -5.09 -1.28 16.03
CA TYR A 90 -4.06 -2.29 16.28
C TYR A 90 -2.63 -1.73 16.29
N GLN A 91 -2.49 -0.46 15.92
CA GLN A 91 -1.20 0.21 15.84
C GLN A 91 -1.04 1.29 16.91
N LEU A 92 -2.10 2.07 17.18
CA LEU A 92 -2.06 3.25 18.04
C LEU A 92 -2.26 2.88 19.51
N PHE A 93 -1.33 3.32 20.39
CA PHE A 93 -1.38 3.00 21.83
C PHE A 93 -0.86 4.12 22.72
N SER A 94 -0.21 5.15 22.18
CA SER A 94 0.41 6.24 22.94
C SER A 94 -0.64 7.23 23.48
N LYS A 95 -0.25 8.02 24.49
CA LYS A 95 -1.12 9.03 25.11
C LYS A 95 -1.35 10.23 24.22
N THR A 96 -0.38 10.55 23.35
CA THR A 96 -0.46 11.70 22.43
C THR A 96 0.02 11.31 21.03
N VAL A 97 -0.43 12.08 20.01
CA VAL A 97 0.05 11.92 18.62
C VAL A 97 1.56 12.08 18.53
N ARG A 98 2.10 13.04 19.28
CA ARG A 98 3.56 13.27 19.38
C ARG A 98 4.27 12.00 19.85
N GLU A 99 3.86 11.45 20.99
CA GLU A 99 4.46 10.24 21.56
C GLU A 99 4.34 9.05 20.62
N GLU A 100 3.24 8.93 19.87
CA GLU A 100 3.02 7.85 18.89
C GLU A 100 4.06 7.91 17.76
N ILE A 101 4.33 9.10 17.22
CA ILE A 101 5.34 9.29 16.18
C ILE A 101 6.75 9.11 16.76
N GLU A 102 7.03 9.67 17.95
CA GLU A 102 8.33 9.54 18.62
C GLU A 102 8.68 8.08 18.95
N PHE A 103 7.69 7.24 19.25
CA PHE A 103 7.91 5.84 19.56
C PHE A 103 8.61 5.10 18.42
N GLY A 104 8.11 5.26 17.20
CA GLY A 104 8.74 4.67 16.01
C GLY A 104 10.17 5.17 15.80
N LEU A 105 10.36 6.49 15.91
CA LEU A 105 11.68 7.12 15.75
C LEU A 105 12.70 6.62 16.78
N LYS A 106 12.30 6.49 18.05
CA LYS A 106 13.15 5.96 19.13
C LYS A 106 13.53 4.50 18.88
N ASN A 107 12.60 3.69 18.37
CA ASN A 107 12.85 2.28 18.10
C ASN A 107 13.85 2.03 16.95
N ILE A 108 13.94 2.96 15.99
CA ILE A 108 14.98 2.92 14.96
C ILE A 108 16.30 3.58 15.39
N GLY A 109 16.41 3.98 16.67
CA GLY A 109 17.64 4.52 17.26
C GLY A 109 17.83 6.02 17.15
N LEU A 110 16.84 6.78 16.64
CA LEU A 110 16.96 8.24 16.55
C LEU A 110 16.83 8.92 17.89
N GLN A 111 17.61 9.96 18.10
CA GLN A 111 17.64 10.76 19.33
C GLN A 111 17.92 12.25 19.01
N GLY A 112 17.73 13.11 20.02
CA GLY A 112 18.13 14.52 19.96
C GLY A 112 17.48 15.30 18.82
N GLU A 113 18.30 16.02 18.07
CA GLU A 113 17.84 16.94 17.02
C GLU A 113 17.25 16.23 15.80
N GLU A 114 17.82 15.09 15.39
CA GLU A 114 17.31 14.33 14.25
C GLU A 114 15.92 13.75 14.52
N LEU A 115 15.69 13.21 15.72
CA LEU A 115 14.34 12.78 16.14
C LEU A 115 13.34 13.95 16.07
N ARG A 116 13.72 15.12 16.61
CA ARG A 116 12.88 16.31 16.61
C ARG A 116 12.54 16.77 15.19
N LYS A 117 13.52 16.76 14.28
CA LYS A 117 13.35 17.13 12.88
C LYS A 117 12.32 16.23 12.19
N ARG A 118 12.50 14.90 12.28
CA ARG A 118 11.58 13.91 11.69
C ARG A 118 10.17 14.00 12.28
N LEU A 119 10.07 14.21 13.59
CA LEU A 119 8.78 14.42 14.26
C LEU A 119 8.04 15.65 13.72
N ILE A 120 8.74 16.79 13.63
CA ILE A 120 8.13 18.03 13.14
C ILE A 120 7.72 17.89 11.69
N GLU A 121 8.57 17.31 10.84
CA GLU A 121 8.28 17.03 9.44
C GLU A 121 7.00 16.17 9.29
N ALA A 122 6.90 15.06 10.02
CA ALA A 122 5.70 14.22 9.98
C ALA A 122 4.44 14.97 10.45
N LEU A 123 4.54 15.74 11.54
CA LEU A 123 3.41 16.55 12.03
C LEU A 123 2.96 17.63 11.01
N GLU A 124 3.89 18.17 10.23
CA GLU A 124 3.59 19.16 9.16
C GLU A 124 2.93 18.51 7.96
N ILE A 125 3.56 17.48 7.39
CA ILE A 125 3.09 16.79 6.18
C ILE A 125 1.67 16.24 6.36
N PHE A 126 1.37 15.74 7.56
CA PHE A 126 0.07 15.14 7.86
C PHE A 126 -0.95 16.11 8.50
N ASP A 127 -0.62 17.42 8.62
CA ASP A 127 -1.45 18.44 9.29
C ASP A 127 -1.82 18.08 10.73
N LEU A 128 -0.93 17.40 11.43
CA LEU A 128 -1.14 16.90 12.79
C LEU A 128 -0.63 17.85 13.89
N LYS A 129 0.02 18.97 13.55
CA LYS A 129 0.52 19.94 14.54
C LYS A 129 -0.53 20.39 15.57
N PRO A 130 -1.78 20.76 15.18
CA PRO A 130 -2.81 21.14 16.14
C PRO A 130 -3.28 19.99 17.05
N LEU A 131 -3.02 18.75 16.64
CA LEU A 131 -3.44 17.54 17.33
C LEU A 131 -2.30 16.86 18.10
N ALA A 132 -1.07 17.40 18.02
CA ALA A 132 0.15 16.75 18.52
C ALA A 132 0.08 16.30 19.98
N ASN A 133 -0.60 17.06 20.83
CA ASN A 133 -0.72 16.80 22.28
C ASN A 133 -2.06 16.12 22.65
N LYS A 134 -2.85 15.67 21.67
CA LYS A 134 -4.13 15.00 21.91
C LYS A 134 -3.98 13.49 21.77
N GLN A 135 -4.88 12.77 22.44
CA GLN A 135 -4.88 11.30 22.41
C GLN A 135 -5.35 10.77 21.03
N PRO A 136 -4.58 9.92 20.35
CA PRO A 136 -4.93 9.39 19.04
C PRO A 136 -6.28 8.68 18.99
N LEU A 137 -6.57 7.84 20.00
CA LEU A 137 -7.79 7.05 20.06
C LEU A 137 -9.07 7.87 20.30
N SER A 138 -8.97 9.17 20.62
CA SER A 138 -10.13 10.06 20.74
C SER A 138 -10.66 10.57 19.40
N PHE A 139 -9.91 10.36 18.30
CA PHE A 139 -10.28 10.85 16.98
C PHE A 139 -11.17 9.89 16.20
N SER A 140 -11.75 10.39 15.09
CA SER A 140 -12.42 9.56 14.08
C SER A 140 -11.46 8.54 13.45
N SER A 141 -12.01 7.47 12.88
CA SER A 141 -11.21 6.42 12.21
C SER A 141 -10.28 6.99 11.13
N GLY A 142 -10.76 7.98 10.35
CA GLY A 142 -9.94 8.62 9.31
C GLY A 142 -8.72 9.33 9.88
N ILE A 143 -8.88 10.14 10.95
CA ILE A 143 -7.74 10.83 11.59
C ILE A 143 -6.81 9.82 12.25
N ARG A 144 -7.32 8.76 12.91
CA ARG A 144 -6.48 7.70 13.46
C ARG A 144 -5.60 7.06 12.38
N LYS A 145 -6.15 6.82 11.18
CA LYS A 145 -5.39 6.27 10.06
C LYS A 145 -4.28 7.21 9.60
N ILE A 146 -4.54 8.52 9.57
CA ILE A 146 -3.52 9.54 9.26
C ILE A 146 -2.40 9.53 10.32
N VAL A 147 -2.75 9.43 11.61
CA VAL A 147 -1.75 9.33 12.70
C VAL A 147 -0.90 8.06 12.55
N ALA A 148 -1.55 6.91 12.28
CA ALA A 148 -0.85 5.64 12.05
C ALA A 148 0.08 5.69 10.83
N LEU A 149 -0.34 6.35 9.74
CA LEU A 149 0.52 6.57 8.57
C LEU A 149 1.68 7.51 8.90
N ALA A 150 1.45 8.61 9.63
CA ALA A 150 2.48 9.54 10.04
C ALA A 150 3.56 8.90 10.93
N SER A 151 3.16 8.00 11.85
CA SER A 151 4.11 7.32 12.74
C SER A 151 5.06 6.39 11.97
N VAL A 152 4.58 5.74 10.92
CA VAL A 152 5.43 4.89 10.06
C VAL A 152 6.24 5.73 9.07
N TYR A 153 5.61 6.74 8.46
CA TYR A 153 6.30 7.67 7.56
C TYR A 153 7.53 8.29 8.20
N ALA A 154 7.41 8.78 9.44
CA ALA A 154 8.50 9.44 10.17
C ALA A 154 9.77 8.58 10.27
N MET A 155 9.64 7.26 10.28
CA MET A 155 10.78 6.33 10.30
C MET A 155 11.53 6.27 8.97
N HIS A 156 10.95 6.76 7.86
CA HIS A 156 11.48 6.69 6.48
C HIS A 156 11.92 5.27 6.08
N PRO A 157 11.04 4.27 6.19
CA PRO A 157 11.41 2.90 5.86
C PRO A 157 11.65 2.77 4.34
N PRO A 158 12.70 2.06 3.88
CA PRO A 158 12.94 1.82 2.47
C PRO A 158 11.79 1.14 1.72
N ILE A 159 11.02 0.32 2.43
CA ILE A 159 9.84 -0.37 1.92
C ILE A 159 8.66 -0.05 2.83
N LEU A 160 7.52 0.33 2.27
CA LEU A 160 6.31 0.66 3.01
C LEU A 160 5.12 -0.16 2.51
N PHE A 161 4.54 -0.96 3.39
CA PHE A 161 3.27 -1.64 3.16
C PHE A 161 2.12 -0.87 3.80
N LEU A 162 1.06 -0.61 3.02
CA LEU A 162 -0.13 0.10 3.43
C LEU A 162 -1.35 -0.81 3.22
N ASP A 163 -1.94 -1.28 4.30
CA ASP A 163 -3.13 -2.13 4.22
C ASP A 163 -4.39 -1.25 4.30
N GLU A 164 -5.12 -1.13 3.18
CA GLU A 164 -6.33 -0.33 2.99
C GLU A 164 -6.18 1.13 3.45
N PRO A 165 -5.20 1.90 2.93
CA PRO A 165 -4.92 3.24 3.43
C PRO A 165 -6.04 4.25 3.15
N THR A 166 -6.84 4.03 2.10
CA THR A 166 -7.90 4.94 1.66
C THR A 166 -9.26 4.68 2.35
N THR A 167 -9.39 3.57 3.08
CA THR A 167 -10.62 3.23 3.78
C THR A 167 -10.94 4.23 4.88
N GLY A 168 -12.15 4.81 4.85
CA GLY A 168 -12.59 5.84 5.82
C GLY A 168 -12.05 7.25 5.52
N GLN A 169 -11.43 7.46 4.36
CA GLN A 169 -11.00 8.76 3.87
C GLN A 169 -12.04 9.33 2.88
N ASP A 170 -12.24 10.63 2.93
CA ASP A 170 -12.93 11.39 1.91
C ASP A 170 -12.03 11.59 0.66
N HIS A 171 -12.57 12.21 -0.39
CA HIS A 171 -11.81 12.41 -1.61
C HIS A 171 -10.52 13.22 -1.42
N PRO A 172 -10.52 14.38 -0.72
CA PRO A 172 -9.29 15.10 -0.39
C PRO A 172 -8.27 14.28 0.40
N GLY A 173 -8.73 13.46 1.35
CA GLY A 173 -7.86 12.57 2.13
C GLY A 173 -7.19 11.51 1.27
N LYS A 174 -7.94 10.89 0.33
CA LYS A 174 -7.37 9.94 -0.64
C LYS A 174 -6.33 10.59 -1.54
N GLU A 175 -6.62 11.81 -2.06
CA GLU A 175 -5.68 12.58 -2.87
C GLU A 175 -4.39 12.87 -2.11
N LYS A 176 -4.50 13.33 -0.84
CA LYS A 176 -3.34 13.60 0.00
C LYS A 176 -2.48 12.35 0.22
N ILE A 177 -3.09 11.21 0.52
CA ILE A 177 -2.37 9.94 0.64
C ILE A 177 -1.68 9.59 -0.68
N GLY A 178 -2.37 9.69 -1.82
CA GLY A 178 -1.81 9.41 -3.13
C GLY A 178 -0.60 10.27 -3.47
N GLN A 179 -0.68 11.59 -3.22
CA GLN A 179 0.45 12.51 -3.45
C GLN A 179 1.65 12.18 -2.55
N LEU A 180 1.39 11.82 -1.29
CA LEU A 180 2.45 11.36 -0.39
C LEU A 180 3.17 10.12 -0.93
N LEU A 181 2.43 9.13 -1.46
CA LEU A 181 3.04 7.93 -2.05
C LEU A 181 3.90 8.27 -3.27
N LEU A 182 3.48 9.24 -4.09
CA LEU A 182 4.30 9.74 -5.21
C LEU A 182 5.60 10.38 -4.72
N THR A 183 5.52 11.25 -3.70
CA THR A 183 6.69 11.89 -3.11
C THR A 183 7.68 10.88 -2.57
N MET A 184 7.22 9.94 -1.73
CA MET A 184 8.06 8.89 -1.16
C MET A 184 8.70 8.00 -2.24
N ALA A 185 7.96 7.62 -3.28
CA ALA A 185 8.52 6.82 -4.37
C ALA A 185 9.61 7.58 -5.14
N ASN A 186 9.43 8.89 -5.37
CA ASN A 186 10.44 9.74 -5.98
C ASN A 186 11.70 9.89 -5.11
N GLU A 187 11.57 9.79 -3.79
CA GLU A 187 12.69 9.73 -2.83
C GLU A 187 13.35 8.33 -2.78
N GLY A 188 12.85 7.37 -3.54
CA GLY A 188 13.40 6.02 -3.68
C GLY A 188 12.81 4.98 -2.74
N HIS A 189 11.72 5.30 -2.03
CA HIS A 189 10.97 4.33 -1.24
C HIS A 189 10.14 3.40 -2.14
N THR A 190 10.09 2.12 -1.79
CA THR A 190 9.22 1.15 -2.45
C THR A 190 7.90 1.09 -1.71
N ILE A 191 6.79 1.32 -2.40
CA ILE A 191 5.46 1.42 -1.81
C ILE A 191 4.60 0.25 -2.26
N VAL A 192 4.01 -0.47 -1.32
CA VAL A 192 3.06 -1.56 -1.58
C VAL A 192 1.72 -1.24 -0.93
N VAL A 193 0.69 -1.06 -1.74
CA VAL A 193 -0.66 -0.77 -1.27
C VAL A 193 -1.53 -2.01 -1.43
N ILE A 194 -2.11 -2.50 -0.34
CA ILE A 194 -3.18 -3.49 -0.40
C ILE A 194 -4.49 -2.72 -0.42
N THR A 195 -5.30 -2.85 -1.47
CA THR A 195 -6.54 -2.09 -1.58
C THR A 195 -7.56 -2.73 -2.53
N HIS A 196 -8.81 -2.35 -2.35
CA HIS A 196 -9.92 -2.60 -3.27
C HIS A 196 -10.37 -1.31 -4.01
N ASP A 197 -9.69 -0.17 -3.78
CA ASP A 197 -9.99 1.10 -4.45
C ASP A 197 -9.29 1.18 -5.81
N MET A 198 -9.96 0.69 -6.86
CA MET A 198 -9.37 0.66 -8.20
C MET A 198 -9.19 2.05 -8.83
N ASN A 199 -9.93 3.08 -8.37
CA ASN A 199 -9.67 4.47 -8.79
C ASN A 199 -8.34 4.96 -8.23
N PHE A 200 -8.02 4.63 -6.98
CA PHE A 200 -6.73 4.93 -6.37
C PHE A 200 -5.60 4.19 -7.08
N VAL A 201 -5.78 2.90 -7.37
CA VAL A 201 -4.82 2.08 -8.13
C VAL A 201 -4.55 2.69 -9.49
N ALA A 202 -5.60 3.03 -10.26
CA ALA A 202 -5.48 3.60 -11.59
C ALA A 202 -4.66 4.91 -11.62
N LYS A 203 -4.75 5.71 -10.57
CA LYS A 203 -4.15 7.05 -10.51
C LYS A 203 -2.73 7.07 -9.94
N TYR A 204 -2.43 6.22 -8.95
CA TYR A 204 -1.22 6.35 -8.14
C TYR A 204 -0.25 5.16 -8.22
N VAL A 205 -0.65 4.06 -8.87
CA VAL A 205 0.12 2.82 -8.91
C VAL A 205 0.60 2.53 -10.33
N GLU A 206 1.77 1.96 -10.47
CA GLU A 206 2.35 1.59 -11.76
C GLU A 206 2.40 0.08 -12.03
N ARG A 207 2.30 -0.74 -10.99
CA ARG A 207 2.29 -2.21 -11.09
C ARG A 207 1.21 -2.79 -10.18
N VAL A 208 0.45 -3.73 -10.69
CA VAL A 208 -0.66 -4.38 -9.97
C VAL A 208 -0.44 -5.87 -9.92
N ILE A 209 -0.46 -6.42 -8.72
CA ILE A 209 -0.41 -7.85 -8.43
C ILE A 209 -1.83 -8.30 -8.09
N VAL A 210 -2.39 -9.18 -8.89
CA VAL A 210 -3.74 -9.72 -8.67
C VAL A 210 -3.66 -11.06 -7.97
N MET A 211 -4.30 -11.16 -6.80
CA MET A 211 -4.36 -12.39 -6.02
C MET A 211 -5.75 -13.00 -6.01
N ALA A 212 -5.81 -14.32 -6.17
CA ALA A 212 -7.01 -15.12 -5.97
C ALA A 212 -6.64 -16.45 -5.30
N GLN A 213 -7.43 -16.89 -4.32
CA GLN A 213 -7.31 -18.21 -3.66
C GLN A 213 -5.89 -18.57 -3.15
N GLY A 214 -5.15 -17.55 -2.67
CA GLY A 214 -3.81 -17.71 -2.13
C GLY A 214 -2.68 -17.71 -3.16
N GLU A 215 -2.96 -17.41 -4.42
CA GLU A 215 -2.01 -17.41 -5.54
C GLU A 215 -1.97 -16.02 -6.21
N ILE A 216 -0.84 -15.68 -6.81
CA ILE A 216 -0.75 -14.56 -7.77
C ILE A 216 -1.22 -15.09 -9.11
N ILE A 217 -2.30 -14.50 -9.65
CA ILE A 217 -2.88 -14.93 -10.92
C ILE A 217 -2.52 -14.00 -12.08
N LYS A 218 -2.09 -12.78 -11.79
CA LYS A 218 -1.62 -11.80 -12.79
C LYS A 218 -0.72 -10.77 -12.14
N ASP A 219 0.24 -10.29 -12.91
CA ASP A 219 1.18 -9.23 -12.57
C ASP A 219 1.35 -8.36 -13.81
N GLY A 220 1.12 -7.05 -13.69
CA GLY A 220 1.19 -6.14 -14.84
C GLY A 220 0.84 -4.70 -14.47
N THR A 221 0.75 -3.84 -15.48
CA THR A 221 0.31 -2.45 -15.33
C THR A 221 -1.19 -2.37 -15.05
N PRO A 222 -1.70 -1.26 -14.44
CA PRO A 222 -3.14 -1.06 -14.29
C PRO A 222 -3.93 -1.24 -15.61
N ARG A 223 -3.41 -0.76 -16.75
CA ARG A 223 -4.07 -0.90 -18.05
C ARG A 223 -4.18 -2.36 -18.50
N GLU A 224 -3.13 -3.15 -18.32
CA GLU A 224 -3.13 -4.58 -18.66
C GLU A 224 -4.10 -5.36 -17.76
N ILE A 225 -4.12 -5.07 -16.46
CA ILE A 225 -5.01 -5.74 -15.50
C ILE A 225 -6.47 -5.41 -15.79
N PHE A 226 -6.84 -4.12 -15.93
CA PHE A 226 -8.23 -3.72 -16.17
C PHE A 226 -8.75 -4.10 -17.55
N SER A 227 -7.85 -4.40 -18.49
CA SER A 227 -8.21 -4.93 -19.82
C SER A 227 -8.47 -6.44 -19.83
N ASP A 228 -8.03 -7.17 -18.80
CA ASP A 228 -8.16 -8.63 -18.71
C ASP A 228 -9.39 -9.02 -17.89
N TYR A 229 -10.53 -9.14 -18.57
CA TYR A 229 -11.80 -9.47 -17.92
C TYR A 229 -11.80 -10.82 -17.20
N ALA A 230 -11.12 -11.83 -17.75
CA ALA A 230 -11.05 -13.14 -17.13
C ALA A 230 -10.33 -13.09 -15.77
N VAL A 231 -9.25 -12.31 -15.69
CA VAL A 231 -8.53 -12.06 -14.44
C VAL A 231 -9.38 -11.26 -13.46
N MET A 232 -10.04 -10.19 -13.93
CA MET A 232 -10.91 -9.36 -13.10
C MET A 232 -12.06 -10.18 -12.49
N GLU A 233 -12.72 -11.00 -13.30
CA GLU A 233 -13.79 -11.90 -12.87
C GLU A 233 -13.28 -12.93 -11.84
N LYS A 234 -12.17 -13.60 -12.13
CA LYS A 234 -11.55 -14.58 -11.22
C LYS A 234 -11.13 -13.99 -9.88
N ALA A 235 -10.70 -12.72 -9.87
CA ALA A 235 -10.31 -12.00 -8.67
C ALA A 235 -11.48 -11.30 -7.96
N HIS A 236 -12.68 -11.31 -8.54
CA HIS A 236 -13.87 -10.57 -8.10
C HIS A 236 -13.59 -9.07 -7.86
N ILE A 237 -12.89 -8.44 -8.79
CA ILE A 237 -12.61 -7.00 -8.80
C ILE A 237 -13.21 -6.35 -10.03
N GLN A 238 -13.51 -5.05 -9.94
CA GLN A 238 -14.07 -4.29 -11.05
C GLN A 238 -13.12 -3.13 -11.42
N PRO A 239 -12.97 -2.79 -12.71
CA PRO A 239 -12.15 -1.67 -13.13
C PRO A 239 -12.77 -0.34 -12.64
N PRO A 240 -12.02 0.78 -12.69
CA PRO A 240 -12.58 2.10 -12.48
C PRO A 240 -13.79 2.36 -13.40
N GLN A 241 -14.80 3.09 -12.89
CA GLN A 241 -15.99 3.41 -13.68
C GLN A 241 -15.66 4.12 -14.99
N VAL A 242 -14.68 5.03 -14.96
CA VAL A 242 -14.23 5.74 -16.15
C VAL A 242 -13.65 4.79 -17.21
N PHE A 243 -12.97 3.72 -16.79
CA PHE A 243 -12.46 2.70 -17.71
C PHE A 243 -13.61 1.96 -18.42
N SER A 244 -14.64 1.58 -17.67
CA SER A 244 -15.84 0.93 -18.23
C SER A 244 -16.59 1.88 -19.18
N LEU A 245 -16.72 3.16 -18.82
CA LEU A 245 -17.33 4.19 -19.64
C LEU A 245 -16.56 4.39 -20.96
N ALA A 246 -15.23 4.50 -20.90
CA ALA A 246 -14.38 4.66 -22.07
C ALA A 246 -14.60 3.53 -23.09
N ARG A 247 -14.70 2.29 -22.60
CA ARG A 247 -14.98 1.12 -23.44
C ARG A 247 -16.37 1.18 -24.09
N SER A 248 -17.38 1.62 -23.35
CA SER A 248 -18.74 1.78 -23.89
C SER A 248 -18.81 2.87 -24.97
N LEU A 249 -17.94 3.89 -24.86
CA LEU A 249 -17.88 5.00 -25.81
C LEU A 249 -16.84 4.80 -26.94
N ALA A 250 -16.24 3.61 -27.04
CA ALA A 250 -15.20 3.33 -28.03
C ALA A 250 -15.67 3.48 -29.48
N SER A 251 -16.96 3.17 -29.76
CA SER A 251 -17.58 3.39 -31.09
C SER A 251 -17.69 4.86 -31.49
N TYR A 252 -17.66 5.77 -30.50
CA TYR A 252 -17.61 7.22 -30.71
C TYR A 252 -16.18 7.77 -30.80
N GLY A 253 -15.19 6.87 -30.87
CA GLY A 253 -13.79 7.23 -31.02
C GLY A 253 -13.02 7.47 -29.73
N ILE A 254 -13.61 7.27 -28.56
CA ILE A 254 -12.90 7.35 -27.26
C ILE A 254 -11.91 6.19 -27.14
N GLN A 255 -10.71 6.45 -26.57
CA GLN A 255 -9.74 5.41 -26.28
C GLN A 255 -10.30 4.43 -25.24
N LYS A 256 -10.09 3.12 -25.44
CA LYS A 256 -10.71 2.06 -24.63
C LYS A 256 -10.07 1.87 -23.24
N ASP A 257 -8.86 2.38 -23.05
CA ASP A 257 -8.00 2.10 -21.88
C ASP A 257 -7.76 3.33 -21.01
N VAL A 258 -8.68 4.26 -21.02
CA VAL A 258 -8.68 5.47 -20.17
C VAL A 258 -8.79 5.07 -18.70
N LEU A 259 -7.86 5.52 -17.86
CA LEU A 259 -7.77 5.13 -16.45
C LEU A 259 -8.38 6.16 -15.50
N THR A 260 -8.33 7.45 -15.87
CA THR A 260 -8.71 8.54 -14.96
C THR A 260 -9.72 9.48 -15.60
N PRO A 261 -10.54 10.20 -14.79
CA PRO A 261 -11.43 11.24 -15.33
C PRO A 261 -10.69 12.32 -16.10
N LEU A 262 -9.46 12.65 -15.72
CA LEU A 262 -8.63 13.63 -16.45
C LEU A 262 -8.27 13.12 -17.84
N GLU A 263 -7.78 11.89 -17.96
CA GLU A 263 -7.51 11.26 -19.26
C GLU A 263 -8.77 11.22 -20.14
N MET A 264 -9.96 10.97 -19.53
CA MET A 264 -11.22 10.97 -20.27
C MET A 264 -11.54 12.37 -20.81
N ALA A 265 -11.41 13.41 -19.99
CA ALA A 265 -11.64 14.79 -20.40
C ALA A 265 -10.69 15.20 -21.55
N GLU A 266 -9.41 14.91 -21.43
CA GLU A 266 -8.41 15.16 -22.48
C GLU A 266 -8.77 14.43 -23.79
N ASN A 267 -9.21 13.18 -23.70
CA ASN A 267 -9.59 12.38 -24.88
C ASN A 267 -10.83 12.94 -25.58
N ILE A 268 -11.82 13.43 -24.83
CA ILE A 268 -13.02 14.07 -25.34
C ILE A 268 -12.67 15.39 -26.03
N LEU A 269 -11.85 16.26 -25.40
CA LEU A 269 -11.43 17.56 -25.95
C LEU A 269 -10.61 17.42 -27.23
N GLN A 270 -9.65 16.49 -27.27
CA GLN A 270 -8.82 16.23 -28.42
C GLN A 270 -9.63 15.82 -29.67
N ARG A 271 -10.83 15.28 -29.46
CA ARG A 271 -11.70 14.81 -30.54
C ARG A 271 -12.79 15.81 -30.93
N GLY A 272 -12.86 16.97 -30.27
CA GLY A 272 -13.85 17.99 -30.56
C GLY A 272 -15.29 17.52 -30.34
N LEU A 273 -15.50 16.64 -29.36
CA LEU A 273 -16.84 16.13 -29.02
C LEU A 273 -17.63 17.06 -28.08
N ILE A 274 -17.02 18.18 -27.72
CA ILE A 274 -17.62 19.32 -26.99
C ILE A 274 -17.14 20.61 -27.65
#